data_49373a0bbee1c24d4e3418a9ecfb009b
#
_entry.id   49373a0bbee1c24d4e3418a9ecfb009b
#
_cell.length_a   1.000
_cell.length_b   1.000
_cell.length_c   1.000
_cell.angle_alpha   90.00
_cell.angle_beta   90.00
_cell.angle_gamma   90.00
#
_symmetry.space_group_name_H-M   'P 1'
#
loop_
_entity.id
_entity.type
_entity.pdbx_description
1 polymer ?
#
loop_
_entity_poly.entity_id
_entity_poly.type
_entity_poly.pdbx_seq_one_letter_code
_entity_poly.pdbx_strand_id
1 'polypeptide(L)'
;MAKDIKYGVEARKALEAGVNKLADTVRVTLGPKGRNVVLDKSFGTPLITNDGVTIAKEVELEDAFENMGAQLVKEVATNTNDVAGDGTTTATVLAQAMINEGMKNLAAGANPIILRKGMKKATDVAVEAIAKMSEPIKGKEQIARVAAISASDDEVGSLVADAMEKVTNEGVITIEESKTMKTELDLVEGMQFDRGYVSAYMCTDMEKMEANLDDPYILITDKKISNIQDILPVLEELVKSGQKLLIIAEDVEGEALTTLIVNKLRGTFNVVAVKAPGYGDRRKDMLKDIAVLTGGTVISEELGLDLKDATLASLGRAKSVKVQKENTVIVDGQGSKADIEKRVAQIKAQLSETTSEFDKEKLQERLAKLSGGVAVIRVGAATETEMKEAKLRMEDALNATRAAVEEGIIAGGGSAYIHASKEVEKLVATLEGDERTGAKIILKALEAPLFRIVENAGLEGSVVVNKVRESSEGVGFDAFREEYVDMVKAGILDPAKVTRSALQNANSVASTLLTTESAVANIKEDAPAMPAGGGMGMM
;
A
#
# COMPACT_ATOMS: atom_id res chain seq x y z
N MET A 1 7.51 -34.39 -2.68
CA MET A 1 6.19 -34.22 -2.06
C MET A 1 5.12 -34.75 -3.00
N ALA A 2 4.25 -35.63 -2.51
CA ALA A 2 3.08 -36.10 -3.25
C ALA A 2 2.06 -34.95 -3.40
N LYS A 3 1.23 -35.04 -4.44
CA LYS A 3 0.20 -34.01 -4.74
C LYS A 3 -1.19 -34.61 -4.55
N ASP A 4 -2.07 -33.85 -3.98
CA ASP A 4 -3.51 -34.06 -3.98
C ASP A 4 -4.15 -33.23 -5.09
N ILE A 5 -5.07 -33.84 -5.86
CA ILE A 5 -5.64 -33.17 -7.05
C ILE A 5 -7.15 -33.31 -7.01
N LYS A 6 -7.83 -32.15 -7.07
CA LYS A 6 -9.28 -32.07 -7.24
C LYS A 6 -9.63 -31.55 -8.65
N TYR A 7 -10.75 -31.99 -9.17
CA TYR A 7 -11.20 -31.65 -10.52
C TYR A 7 -12.63 -31.09 -10.53
N GLY A 8 -12.94 -30.32 -11.56
CA GLY A 8 -14.28 -29.88 -11.91
C GLY A 8 -15.01 -29.19 -10.76
N VAL A 9 -16.19 -29.67 -10.45
CA VAL A 9 -17.09 -29.08 -9.43
C VAL A 9 -16.49 -29.16 -8.02
N GLU A 10 -15.74 -30.22 -7.70
CA GLU A 10 -15.13 -30.39 -6.38
C GLU A 10 -14.02 -29.34 -6.13
N ALA A 11 -13.15 -29.15 -7.13
CA ALA A 11 -12.10 -28.13 -7.06
C ALA A 11 -12.71 -26.72 -6.92
N ARG A 12 -13.69 -26.40 -7.75
CA ARG A 12 -14.37 -25.10 -7.72
C ARG A 12 -15.08 -24.81 -6.40
N LYS A 13 -15.79 -25.79 -5.84
CA LYS A 13 -16.46 -25.63 -4.53
C LYS A 13 -15.48 -25.39 -3.39
N ALA A 14 -14.34 -26.09 -3.38
CA ALA A 14 -13.33 -25.89 -2.35
C ALA A 14 -12.71 -24.49 -2.44
N LEU A 15 -12.37 -24.03 -3.66
CA LEU A 15 -11.88 -22.67 -3.89
C LEU A 15 -12.91 -21.62 -3.47
N GLU A 16 -14.19 -21.79 -3.86
CA GLU A 16 -15.30 -20.88 -3.50
C GLU A 16 -15.49 -20.80 -1.97
N ALA A 17 -15.39 -21.91 -1.27
CA ALA A 17 -15.47 -21.94 0.19
C ALA A 17 -14.36 -21.12 0.84
N GLY A 18 -13.13 -21.21 0.34
CA GLY A 18 -12.01 -20.41 0.81
C GLY A 18 -12.19 -18.91 0.53
N VAL A 19 -12.63 -18.56 -0.68
CA VAL A 19 -13.00 -17.19 -1.04
C VAL A 19 -14.01 -16.62 -0.06
N ASN A 20 -15.09 -17.37 0.21
CA ASN A 20 -16.15 -16.91 1.08
C ASN A 20 -15.69 -16.76 2.54
N LYS A 21 -14.89 -17.70 3.07
CA LYS A 21 -14.36 -17.60 4.44
C LYS A 21 -13.54 -16.32 4.64
N LEU A 22 -12.63 -16.01 3.72
CA LEU A 22 -11.85 -14.78 3.80
C LEU A 22 -12.72 -13.54 3.62
N ALA A 23 -13.51 -13.49 2.55
CA ALA A 23 -14.33 -12.32 2.24
C ALA A 23 -15.38 -12.02 3.32
N ASP A 24 -15.98 -13.04 3.92
CA ASP A 24 -16.95 -12.89 5.02
C ASP A 24 -16.30 -12.32 6.28
N THR A 25 -15.01 -12.63 6.50
CA THR A 25 -14.24 -12.04 7.61
C THR A 25 -13.94 -10.56 7.37
N VAL A 26 -13.59 -10.20 6.12
CA VAL A 26 -13.21 -8.82 5.76
C VAL A 26 -14.44 -7.90 5.63
N ARG A 27 -15.52 -8.34 4.98
CA ARG A 27 -16.69 -7.50 4.62
C ARG A 27 -17.41 -6.84 5.79
N VAL A 28 -17.25 -7.38 7.01
CA VAL A 28 -17.89 -6.82 8.22
C VAL A 28 -17.36 -5.44 8.61
N THR A 29 -16.20 -5.07 8.05
CA THR A 29 -15.55 -3.78 8.31
C THR A 29 -16.03 -2.66 7.38
N LEU A 30 -16.78 -2.98 6.31
CA LEU A 30 -17.14 -2.03 5.25
C LEU A 30 -18.20 -1.01 5.71
N GLY A 31 -17.92 0.27 5.45
CA GLY A 31 -18.84 1.38 5.63
C GLY A 31 -18.84 1.98 7.05
N PRO A 32 -19.61 3.07 7.27
CA PRO A 32 -19.55 3.88 8.50
C PRO A 32 -20.07 3.16 9.76
N LYS A 33 -20.81 2.06 9.60
CA LYS A 33 -21.24 1.18 10.70
C LYS A 33 -20.53 -0.18 10.64
N GLY A 34 -19.41 -0.27 9.91
CA GLY A 34 -18.53 -1.43 9.93
C GLY A 34 -17.93 -1.70 11.30
N ARG A 35 -17.50 -2.93 11.54
CA ARG A 35 -16.96 -3.39 12.82
C ARG A 35 -15.54 -3.89 12.67
N ASN A 36 -14.78 -3.83 13.75
CA ASN A 36 -13.42 -4.34 13.78
C ASN A 36 -13.36 -5.87 13.83
N VAL A 37 -12.28 -6.42 13.34
CA VAL A 37 -11.90 -7.82 13.48
C VAL A 37 -10.74 -7.92 14.46
N VAL A 38 -10.74 -8.97 15.28
CA VAL A 38 -9.65 -9.27 16.22
C VAL A 38 -8.78 -10.35 15.60
N LEU A 39 -7.50 -10.08 15.45
CA LEU A 39 -6.50 -10.98 14.90
C LEU A 39 -5.58 -11.48 16.02
N ASP A 40 -5.41 -12.79 16.12
CA ASP A 40 -4.45 -13.40 17.02
C ASP A 40 -3.03 -13.15 16.51
N LYS A 41 -2.11 -12.93 17.43
CA LYS A 41 -0.68 -12.76 17.10
C LYS A 41 0.12 -13.78 17.88
N SER A 42 1.05 -14.45 17.20
CA SER A 42 1.94 -15.44 17.82
C SER A 42 2.75 -14.86 18.99
N PHE A 43 3.00 -13.56 18.98
CA PHE A 43 3.68 -12.82 20.05
C PHE A 43 3.01 -11.45 20.26
N GLY A 44 2.83 -11.05 21.51
CA GLY A 44 2.24 -9.77 21.89
C GLY A 44 0.72 -9.81 22.10
N THR A 45 0.09 -8.65 22.01
CA THR A 45 -1.37 -8.50 22.16
C THR A 45 -2.09 -8.76 20.84
N PRO A 46 -3.32 -9.31 20.85
CA PRO A 46 -4.15 -9.39 19.65
C PRO A 46 -4.31 -8.03 18.98
N LEU A 47 -4.30 -8.01 17.67
CA LEU A 47 -4.53 -6.80 16.88
C LEU A 47 -6.02 -6.63 16.63
N ILE A 48 -6.55 -5.45 16.92
CA ILE A 48 -7.92 -5.05 16.58
C ILE A 48 -7.82 -4.08 15.41
N THR A 49 -8.46 -4.39 14.29
CA THR A 49 -8.38 -3.57 13.08
C THR A 49 -9.64 -3.70 12.21
N ASN A 50 -9.89 -2.69 11.40
CA ASN A 50 -10.87 -2.71 10.31
C ASN A 50 -10.20 -2.65 8.91
N ASP A 51 -8.86 -2.60 8.87
CA ASP A 51 -8.14 -2.61 7.59
C ASP A 51 -8.25 -3.97 6.90
N GLY A 52 -8.84 -3.94 5.69
CA GLY A 52 -9.14 -5.15 4.92
C GLY A 52 -7.91 -5.91 4.46
N VAL A 53 -6.80 -5.24 4.11
CA VAL A 53 -5.59 -5.93 3.67
C VAL A 53 -4.87 -6.61 4.83
N THR A 54 -4.81 -5.98 6.00
CA THR A 54 -4.23 -6.57 7.21
C THR A 54 -5.01 -7.81 7.62
N ILE A 55 -6.36 -7.74 7.62
CA ILE A 55 -7.20 -8.91 7.91
C ILE A 55 -6.98 -10.02 6.89
N ALA A 56 -6.98 -9.68 5.60
CA ALA A 56 -6.80 -10.67 4.53
C ALA A 56 -5.44 -11.38 4.62
N LYS A 57 -4.37 -10.68 4.99
CA LYS A 57 -3.02 -11.25 5.14
C LYS A 57 -2.92 -12.28 6.25
N GLU A 58 -3.68 -12.13 7.32
CA GLU A 58 -3.66 -13.05 8.48
C GLU A 58 -4.52 -14.30 8.29
N VAL A 59 -5.44 -14.30 7.30
CA VAL A 59 -6.30 -15.47 7.07
C VAL A 59 -5.51 -16.59 6.41
N GLU A 60 -5.32 -17.69 7.15
CA GLU A 60 -4.84 -18.98 6.66
C GLU A 60 -5.84 -20.09 7.02
N LEU A 61 -6.15 -20.95 6.05
CA LEU A 61 -7.11 -22.03 6.24
C LEU A 61 -6.40 -23.39 6.29
N GLU A 62 -6.92 -24.28 7.12
CA GLU A 62 -6.33 -25.62 7.33
C GLU A 62 -6.41 -26.49 6.08
N ASP A 63 -7.57 -26.47 5.37
CA ASP A 63 -7.74 -27.16 4.09
C ASP A 63 -6.94 -26.46 2.99
N ALA A 64 -6.04 -27.18 2.34
CA ALA A 64 -5.13 -26.62 1.34
C ALA A 64 -5.86 -26.06 0.10
N PHE A 65 -6.99 -26.63 -0.30
CA PHE A 65 -7.76 -26.18 -1.47
C PHE A 65 -8.60 -24.94 -1.13
N GLU A 66 -9.22 -24.92 0.05
CA GLU A 66 -9.89 -23.71 0.53
C GLU A 66 -8.87 -22.57 0.72
N ASN A 67 -7.69 -22.89 1.27
CA ASN A 67 -6.63 -21.89 1.43
C ASN A 67 -6.17 -21.30 0.10
N MET A 68 -6.11 -22.09 -0.99
CA MET A 68 -5.85 -21.52 -2.33
C MET A 68 -6.90 -20.48 -2.72
N GLY A 69 -8.18 -20.73 -2.46
CA GLY A 69 -9.26 -19.79 -2.73
C GLY A 69 -9.10 -18.51 -1.91
N ALA A 70 -8.78 -18.64 -0.62
CA ALA A 70 -8.49 -17.50 0.26
C ALA A 70 -7.27 -16.70 -0.24
N GLN A 71 -6.17 -17.36 -0.64
CA GLN A 71 -4.97 -16.69 -1.14
C GLN A 71 -5.23 -15.88 -2.42
N LEU A 72 -6.10 -16.33 -3.31
CA LEU A 72 -6.49 -15.58 -4.51
C LEU A 72 -7.22 -14.27 -4.17
N VAL A 73 -8.11 -14.28 -3.18
CA VAL A 73 -8.78 -13.06 -2.72
C VAL A 73 -7.84 -12.17 -1.91
N LYS A 74 -6.92 -12.75 -1.14
CA LYS A 74 -5.82 -12.02 -0.48
C LYS A 74 -4.99 -11.23 -1.50
N GLU A 75 -4.71 -11.82 -2.68
CA GLU A 75 -4.02 -11.13 -3.77
C GLU A 75 -4.82 -9.91 -4.27
N VAL A 76 -6.16 -10.01 -4.38
CA VAL A 76 -7.02 -8.86 -4.73
C VAL A 76 -6.84 -7.70 -3.76
N ALA A 77 -6.90 -7.97 -2.46
CA ALA A 77 -6.72 -6.95 -1.42
C ALA A 77 -5.31 -6.34 -1.47
N THR A 78 -4.27 -7.18 -1.60
CA THR A 78 -2.87 -6.73 -1.65
C THR A 78 -2.60 -5.86 -2.88
N ASN A 79 -3.00 -6.31 -4.08
CA ASN A 79 -2.80 -5.54 -5.31
C ASN A 79 -3.56 -4.20 -5.30
N THR A 80 -4.74 -4.17 -4.65
CA THR A 80 -5.51 -2.92 -4.52
C THR A 80 -4.81 -1.97 -3.56
N ASN A 81 -4.27 -2.47 -2.46
CA ASN A 81 -3.45 -1.69 -1.54
C ASN A 81 -2.21 -1.12 -2.23
N ASP A 82 -1.48 -1.93 -3.00
CA ASP A 82 -0.24 -1.52 -3.68
C ASP A 82 -0.49 -0.41 -4.73
N VAL A 83 -1.64 -0.42 -5.41
CA VAL A 83 -1.98 0.54 -6.47
C VAL A 83 -2.63 1.81 -5.94
N ALA A 84 -3.54 1.67 -4.96
CA ALA A 84 -4.41 2.76 -4.52
C ALA A 84 -4.27 3.09 -3.02
N GLY A 85 -3.69 2.20 -2.23
CA GLY A 85 -3.46 2.36 -0.79
C GLY A 85 -4.72 2.32 0.06
N ASP A 86 -5.89 2.10 -0.53
CA ASP A 86 -7.20 2.01 0.11
C ASP A 86 -8.15 1.15 -0.77
N GLY A 87 -9.39 0.89 -0.29
CA GLY A 87 -10.43 0.16 -1.01
C GLY A 87 -10.26 -1.36 -1.01
N THR A 88 -9.42 -1.90 -0.16
CA THR A 88 -9.10 -3.34 -0.06
C THR A 88 -10.32 -4.18 0.31
N THR A 89 -11.15 -3.71 1.23
CA THR A 89 -12.42 -4.33 1.62
C THR A 89 -13.42 -4.31 0.46
N THR A 90 -13.55 -3.20 -0.24
CA THR A 90 -14.43 -3.07 -1.43
C THR A 90 -14.02 -4.04 -2.53
N ALA A 91 -12.72 -4.15 -2.82
CA ALA A 91 -12.19 -5.07 -3.81
C ALA A 91 -12.48 -6.54 -3.46
N THR A 92 -12.32 -6.90 -2.19
CA THR A 92 -12.65 -8.24 -1.66
C THR A 92 -14.13 -8.57 -1.82
N VAL A 93 -15.03 -7.63 -1.49
CA VAL A 93 -16.49 -7.79 -1.65
C VAL A 93 -16.88 -7.94 -3.11
N LEU A 94 -16.31 -7.15 -4.01
CA LEU A 94 -16.53 -7.27 -5.45
C LEU A 94 -16.06 -8.62 -5.99
N ALA A 95 -14.86 -9.07 -5.59
CA ALA A 95 -14.34 -10.37 -6.01
C ALA A 95 -15.23 -11.52 -5.55
N GLN A 96 -15.67 -11.51 -4.29
CA GLN A 96 -16.63 -12.49 -3.76
C GLN A 96 -17.92 -12.51 -4.58
N ALA A 97 -18.51 -11.35 -4.85
CA ALA A 97 -19.75 -11.25 -5.60
C ALA A 97 -19.61 -11.80 -7.03
N MET A 98 -18.50 -11.46 -7.71
CA MET A 98 -18.19 -11.95 -9.06
C MET A 98 -18.00 -13.46 -9.09
N ILE A 99 -17.25 -14.01 -8.14
CA ILE A 99 -16.95 -15.44 -8.05
C ILE A 99 -18.24 -16.20 -7.76
N ASN A 100 -19.00 -15.82 -6.74
CA ASN A 100 -20.24 -16.50 -6.38
C ASN A 100 -21.29 -16.49 -7.51
N GLU A 101 -21.44 -15.36 -8.20
CA GLU A 101 -22.37 -15.29 -9.34
C GLU A 101 -21.83 -16.06 -10.55
N GLY A 102 -20.52 -16.01 -10.79
CA GLY A 102 -19.85 -16.77 -11.83
C GLY A 102 -19.99 -18.28 -11.64
N MET A 103 -19.80 -18.78 -10.40
CA MET A 103 -19.92 -20.21 -10.07
C MET A 103 -21.34 -20.76 -10.34
N LYS A 104 -22.40 -19.96 -10.07
CA LYS A 104 -23.78 -20.33 -10.40
C LYS A 104 -23.96 -20.52 -11.92
N ASN A 105 -23.41 -19.61 -12.71
CA ASN A 105 -23.51 -19.66 -14.16
C ASN A 105 -22.67 -20.81 -14.77
N LEU A 106 -21.50 -21.11 -14.21
CA LEU A 106 -20.70 -22.28 -14.58
C LEU A 106 -21.43 -23.59 -14.26
N ALA A 107 -22.08 -23.68 -13.11
CA ALA A 107 -22.90 -24.83 -12.75
C ALA A 107 -24.10 -25.02 -13.69
N ALA A 108 -24.59 -23.93 -14.28
CA ALA A 108 -25.62 -23.95 -15.32
C ALA A 108 -25.10 -24.30 -16.73
N GLY A 109 -23.79 -24.52 -16.90
CA GLY A 109 -23.18 -24.97 -18.16
C GLY A 109 -22.59 -23.85 -19.03
N ALA A 110 -22.46 -22.63 -18.54
CA ALA A 110 -21.85 -21.53 -19.28
C ALA A 110 -20.35 -21.78 -19.55
N ASN A 111 -19.86 -21.35 -20.71
CA ASN A 111 -18.46 -21.49 -21.08
C ASN A 111 -17.59 -20.45 -20.36
N PRO A 112 -16.63 -20.86 -19.48
CA PRO A 112 -15.85 -19.94 -18.66
C PRO A 112 -14.98 -18.98 -19.46
N ILE A 113 -14.46 -19.39 -20.62
CA ILE A 113 -13.62 -18.57 -21.48
C ILE A 113 -14.43 -17.43 -22.14
N ILE A 114 -15.70 -17.72 -22.48
CA ILE A 114 -16.61 -16.72 -23.07
C ILE A 114 -17.14 -15.79 -21.97
N LEU A 115 -17.49 -16.34 -20.79
CA LEU A 115 -17.84 -15.54 -19.61
C LEU A 115 -16.76 -14.49 -19.31
N ARG A 116 -15.49 -14.92 -19.25
CA ARG A 116 -14.35 -14.03 -19.00
C ARG A 116 -14.27 -12.86 -19.97
N LYS A 117 -14.57 -13.07 -21.27
CA LYS A 117 -14.62 -12.00 -22.27
C LYS A 117 -15.74 -10.98 -21.96
N GLY A 118 -16.92 -11.47 -21.60
CA GLY A 118 -18.05 -10.62 -21.21
C GLY A 118 -17.77 -9.83 -19.93
N MET A 119 -17.19 -10.48 -18.91
CA MET A 119 -16.75 -9.83 -17.67
C MET A 119 -15.77 -8.71 -17.95
N LYS A 120 -14.73 -8.99 -18.78
CA LYS A 120 -13.72 -7.97 -19.13
C LYS A 120 -14.36 -6.75 -19.80
N LYS A 121 -15.20 -6.93 -20.83
CA LYS A 121 -15.89 -5.84 -21.52
C LYS A 121 -16.75 -5.00 -20.57
N ALA A 122 -17.48 -5.65 -19.67
CA ALA A 122 -18.33 -4.97 -18.70
C ALA A 122 -17.52 -4.18 -17.67
N THR A 123 -16.39 -4.73 -17.23
CA THR A 123 -15.45 -4.04 -16.34
C THR A 123 -14.85 -2.82 -17.03
N ASP A 124 -14.39 -2.94 -18.26
CA ASP A 124 -13.80 -1.84 -19.01
C ASP A 124 -14.83 -0.68 -19.17
N VAL A 125 -16.10 -0.99 -19.48
CA VAL A 125 -17.19 0.01 -19.57
C VAL A 125 -17.49 0.64 -18.21
N ALA A 126 -17.54 -0.14 -17.14
CA ALA A 126 -17.78 0.39 -15.80
C ALA A 126 -16.65 1.33 -15.34
N VAL A 127 -15.39 0.96 -15.59
CA VAL A 127 -14.21 1.79 -15.30
C VAL A 127 -14.25 3.10 -16.09
N GLU A 128 -14.62 3.05 -17.38
CA GLU A 128 -14.78 4.26 -18.20
C GLU A 128 -15.91 5.16 -17.69
N ALA A 129 -17.01 4.58 -17.23
CA ALA A 129 -18.09 5.33 -16.61
C ALA A 129 -17.67 6.00 -15.30
N ILE A 130 -16.94 5.29 -14.44
CA ILE A 130 -16.38 5.83 -13.20
C ILE A 130 -15.42 7.00 -13.51
N ALA A 131 -14.54 6.85 -14.49
CA ALA A 131 -13.63 7.91 -14.89
C ALA A 131 -14.37 9.16 -15.43
N LYS A 132 -15.49 8.99 -16.13
CA LYS A 132 -16.33 10.12 -16.61
C LYS A 132 -17.05 10.86 -15.47
N MET A 133 -17.41 10.16 -14.39
CA MET A 133 -18.05 10.75 -13.22
C MET A 133 -17.05 11.46 -12.29
N SER A 134 -15.75 11.28 -12.51
CA SER A 134 -14.72 11.86 -11.65
C SER A 134 -14.63 13.37 -11.83
N GLU A 135 -14.58 14.09 -10.70
CA GLU A 135 -14.30 15.52 -10.65
C GLU A 135 -12.95 15.78 -9.96
N PRO A 136 -12.12 16.71 -10.48
CA PRO A 136 -10.89 17.10 -9.80
C PRO A 136 -11.19 17.65 -8.40
N ILE A 137 -10.31 17.29 -7.43
CA ILE A 137 -10.44 17.77 -6.06
C ILE A 137 -10.24 19.30 -5.98
N LYS A 138 -11.08 20.00 -5.23
CA LYS A 138 -11.08 21.45 -5.13
C LYS A 138 -10.80 21.90 -3.70
N GLY A 139 -9.54 22.18 -3.41
CA GLY A 139 -9.12 22.80 -2.15
C GLY A 139 -9.12 21.87 -0.94
N LYS A 140 -8.69 22.45 0.17
CA LYS A 140 -8.44 21.77 1.45
C LYS A 140 -9.66 21.05 2.03
N GLU A 141 -10.85 21.63 1.87
CA GLU A 141 -12.07 21.06 2.45
C GLU A 141 -12.42 19.71 1.85
N GLN A 142 -12.29 19.54 0.53
CA GLN A 142 -12.53 18.23 -0.11
C GLN A 142 -11.45 17.21 0.24
N ILE A 143 -10.19 17.65 0.37
CA ILE A 143 -9.09 16.82 0.88
C ILE A 143 -9.43 16.29 2.27
N ALA A 144 -9.83 17.19 3.18
CA ALA A 144 -10.21 16.80 4.53
C ALA A 144 -11.40 15.83 4.56
N ARG A 145 -12.38 16.01 3.66
CA ARG A 145 -13.54 15.10 3.56
C ARG A 145 -13.16 13.70 3.06
N VAL A 146 -12.31 13.60 2.04
CA VAL A 146 -11.81 12.29 1.56
C VAL A 146 -11.07 11.56 2.68
N ALA A 147 -10.15 12.25 3.36
CA ALA A 147 -9.40 11.67 4.47
C ALA A 147 -10.31 11.27 5.64
N ALA A 148 -11.29 12.11 6.00
CA ALA A 148 -12.25 11.83 7.07
C ALA A 148 -13.13 10.61 6.77
N ILE A 149 -13.55 10.42 5.52
CA ILE A 149 -14.35 9.26 5.11
C ILE A 149 -13.52 7.97 5.21
N SER A 150 -12.29 7.99 4.70
CA SER A 150 -11.39 6.82 4.76
C SER A 150 -11.05 6.46 6.22
N ALA A 151 -10.70 7.45 7.05
CA ALA A 151 -10.40 7.23 8.46
C ALA A 151 -11.63 7.03 9.36
N SER A 152 -12.84 7.32 8.87
CA SER A 152 -14.05 7.44 9.70
C SER A 152 -13.88 8.42 10.90
N ASP A 153 -13.09 9.51 10.69
CA ASP A 153 -12.70 10.46 11.74
C ASP A 153 -12.41 11.85 11.15
N ASP A 154 -13.18 12.87 11.57
CA ASP A 154 -13.04 14.24 11.09
C ASP A 154 -11.74 14.92 11.57
N GLU A 155 -11.20 14.55 12.73
CA GLU A 155 -9.93 15.11 13.23
C GLU A 155 -8.76 14.60 12.38
N VAL A 156 -8.76 13.32 12.06
CA VAL A 156 -7.79 12.72 11.12
C VAL A 156 -7.89 13.40 9.76
N GLY A 157 -9.10 13.61 9.25
CA GLY A 157 -9.32 14.31 7.99
C GLY A 157 -8.70 15.69 7.95
N SER A 158 -8.92 16.48 8.99
CA SER A 158 -8.36 17.82 9.12
C SER A 158 -6.83 17.80 9.19
N LEU A 159 -6.27 16.87 9.96
CA LEU A 159 -4.82 16.73 10.14
C LEU A 159 -4.10 16.35 8.82
N VAL A 160 -4.67 15.41 8.06
CA VAL A 160 -4.13 15.03 6.74
C VAL A 160 -4.19 16.19 5.76
N ALA A 161 -5.30 16.97 5.74
CA ALA A 161 -5.43 18.14 4.89
C ALA A 161 -4.44 19.24 5.28
N ASP A 162 -4.20 19.45 6.57
CA ASP A 162 -3.19 20.38 7.07
C ASP A 162 -1.77 19.96 6.66
N ALA A 163 -1.49 18.65 6.71
CA ALA A 163 -0.21 18.11 6.27
C ALA A 163 -0.01 18.33 4.76
N MET A 164 -1.04 18.01 3.95
CA MET A 164 -1.01 18.22 2.49
C MET A 164 -0.83 19.70 2.11
N GLU A 165 -1.41 20.62 2.85
CA GLU A 165 -1.26 22.07 2.60
C GLU A 165 0.13 22.58 2.96
N LYS A 166 0.74 22.06 4.03
CA LYS A 166 2.06 22.48 4.52
C LYS A 166 3.21 21.99 3.64
N VAL A 167 3.07 20.85 2.99
CA VAL A 167 4.06 20.36 2.05
C VAL A 167 3.75 20.82 0.64
N THR A 168 4.78 21.03 -0.17
CA THR A 168 4.61 21.31 -1.60
C THR A 168 4.08 20.06 -2.34
N ASN A 169 3.70 20.21 -3.61
CA ASN A 169 3.24 19.06 -4.44
C ASN A 169 4.23 17.89 -4.49
N GLU A 170 5.52 18.18 -4.27
CA GLU A 170 6.62 17.18 -4.19
C GLU A 170 6.95 16.79 -2.74
N GLY A 171 6.27 17.40 -1.76
CA GLY A 171 6.52 17.16 -0.35
C GLY A 171 5.97 15.81 0.11
N VAL A 172 6.62 15.26 1.12
CA VAL A 172 6.35 13.92 1.63
C VAL A 172 5.62 14.03 2.97
N ILE A 173 4.63 13.18 3.16
CA ILE A 173 3.97 12.99 4.46
C ILE A 173 4.32 11.60 4.95
N THR A 174 4.85 11.51 6.17
CA THR A 174 5.14 10.25 6.86
C THR A 174 4.30 10.15 8.13
N ILE A 175 4.00 8.93 8.54
CA ILE A 175 3.26 8.63 9.76
C ILE A 175 4.18 7.85 10.68
N GLU A 176 4.44 8.40 11.86
CA GLU A 176 5.29 7.82 12.89
C GLU A 176 4.51 7.62 14.19
N GLU A 177 5.03 6.77 15.07
CA GLU A 177 4.48 6.59 16.40
C GLU A 177 4.96 7.71 17.33
N SER A 178 4.02 8.33 18.06
CA SER A 178 4.35 9.30 19.09
C SER A 178 4.79 8.61 20.38
N LYS A 179 5.69 9.24 21.11
CA LYS A 179 6.02 8.85 22.50
C LYS A 179 5.02 9.43 23.51
N THR A 180 4.09 10.26 23.04
CA THR A 180 3.07 10.91 23.86
C THR A 180 1.68 10.37 23.50
N MET A 181 0.66 10.66 24.32
CA MET A 181 -0.72 10.30 24.00
C MET A 181 -1.38 11.23 22.98
N LYS A 182 -0.68 12.25 22.48
CA LYS A 182 -1.24 13.22 21.53
C LYS A 182 -0.77 12.94 20.12
N THR A 183 -1.69 13.08 19.17
CA THR A 183 -1.34 13.12 17.76
C THR A 183 -0.95 14.54 17.37
N GLU A 184 0.20 14.70 16.72
CA GLU A 184 0.80 16.00 16.38
C GLU A 184 1.31 15.98 14.94
N LEU A 185 1.27 17.15 14.29
CA LEU A 185 1.81 17.38 12.96
C LEU A 185 3.03 18.27 13.03
N ASP A 186 4.18 17.73 12.67
CA ASP A 186 5.44 18.48 12.56
C ASP A 186 5.86 18.62 11.10
N LEU A 187 6.46 19.76 10.77
CA LEU A 187 7.15 19.95 9.50
C LEU A 187 8.66 19.95 9.78
N VAL A 188 9.35 19.01 9.18
CA VAL A 188 10.78 18.82 9.38
C VAL A 188 11.53 18.85 8.06
N GLU A 189 12.85 19.07 8.13
CA GLU A 189 13.71 18.99 6.95
C GLU A 189 13.88 17.51 6.55
N GLY A 190 13.76 17.21 5.26
CA GLY A 190 13.84 15.85 4.75
C GLY A 190 13.59 15.79 3.26
N MET A 191 13.81 14.61 2.69
CA MET A 191 13.53 14.37 1.29
C MET A 191 13.19 12.92 0.99
N GLN A 192 12.45 12.71 -0.09
CA GLN A 192 12.23 11.39 -0.69
C GLN A 192 12.96 11.27 -2.01
N PHE A 193 13.45 10.06 -2.29
CA PHE A 193 13.95 9.71 -3.62
C PHE A 193 13.49 8.31 -4.06
N ASP A 194 13.39 8.11 -5.38
CA ASP A 194 12.80 6.94 -6.01
C ASP A 194 13.83 5.80 -6.14
N ARG A 195 14.29 5.30 -5.01
CA ARG A 195 15.12 4.08 -4.90
C ARG A 195 14.83 3.44 -3.56
N GLY A 196 14.59 2.14 -3.58
CA GLY A 196 14.36 1.36 -2.37
C GLY A 196 15.52 0.43 -2.02
N TYR A 197 15.26 -0.49 -1.12
CA TYR A 197 16.28 -1.43 -0.63
C TYR A 197 16.81 -2.34 -1.75
N VAL A 198 18.11 -2.68 -1.67
CA VAL A 198 18.77 -3.60 -2.63
C VAL A 198 18.25 -5.03 -2.45
N SER A 199 17.82 -5.41 -1.26
CA SER A 199 17.31 -6.74 -0.95
C SER A 199 16.18 -6.68 0.08
N ALA A 200 15.12 -7.46 -0.15
CA ALA A 200 14.00 -7.62 0.78
C ALA A 200 14.42 -8.14 2.16
N TYR A 201 15.52 -8.89 2.25
CA TYR A 201 16.08 -9.33 3.54
C TYR A 201 16.60 -8.20 4.42
N MET A 202 16.64 -6.96 3.89
CA MET A 202 17.00 -5.77 4.64
C MET A 202 15.78 -5.08 5.29
N CYS A 203 14.56 -5.56 5.08
CA CYS A 203 13.38 -5.05 5.76
C CYS A 203 13.48 -5.28 7.28
N THR A 204 12.93 -4.35 8.06
CA THR A 204 12.73 -4.48 9.51
C THR A 204 11.29 -4.90 9.82
N ASP A 205 10.37 -4.56 8.93
CA ASP A 205 8.97 -4.98 8.95
C ASP A 205 8.72 -5.81 7.68
N MET A 206 8.57 -7.11 7.85
CA MET A 206 8.34 -8.05 6.74
C MET A 206 6.88 -8.06 6.29
N GLU A 207 5.94 -7.63 7.12
CA GLU A 207 4.52 -7.55 6.75
C GLU A 207 4.28 -6.38 5.78
N LYS A 208 4.90 -5.24 6.05
CA LYS A 208 4.84 -4.03 5.20
C LYS A 208 5.93 -3.98 4.14
N MET A 209 6.88 -4.91 4.15
CA MET A 209 8.07 -4.90 3.28
C MET A 209 8.82 -3.58 3.34
N GLU A 210 9.02 -3.06 4.56
CA GLU A 210 9.68 -1.78 4.84
C GLU A 210 10.86 -1.96 5.79
N ALA A 211 11.84 -1.08 5.67
CA ALA A 211 12.92 -0.95 6.64
C ALA A 211 12.86 0.43 7.30
N ASN A 212 12.68 0.46 8.62
CA ASN A 212 12.66 1.67 9.43
C ASN A 212 13.92 1.72 10.29
N LEU A 213 14.67 2.80 10.14
CA LEU A 213 15.90 3.06 10.89
C LEU A 213 15.72 4.35 11.70
N ASP A 214 15.78 4.26 13.03
CA ASP A 214 15.81 5.42 13.91
C ASP A 214 17.25 5.80 14.20
N ASP A 215 17.55 7.07 14.07
CA ASP A 215 18.85 7.69 14.32
C ASP A 215 20.04 7.00 13.59
N PRO A 216 19.89 6.69 12.27
CA PRO A 216 20.95 6.00 11.53
C PRO A 216 22.10 6.91 11.16
N TYR A 217 23.27 6.32 11.02
CA TYR A 217 24.35 6.88 10.21
C TYR A 217 24.06 6.62 8.72
N ILE A 218 24.52 7.51 7.84
CA ILE A 218 24.26 7.44 6.40
C ILE A 218 25.58 7.53 5.64
N LEU A 219 25.99 6.43 5.02
CA LEU A 219 27.14 6.36 4.12
C LEU A 219 26.67 6.71 2.71
N ILE A 220 27.28 7.72 2.10
CA ILE A 220 26.90 8.23 0.78
C ILE A 220 28.09 8.10 -0.17
N THR A 221 27.91 7.36 -1.27
CA THR A 221 28.98 7.17 -2.27
C THR A 221 28.41 7.03 -3.68
N ASP A 222 29.15 7.46 -4.67
CA ASP A 222 28.89 7.23 -6.08
C ASP A 222 29.52 5.93 -6.62
N LYS A 223 30.26 5.20 -5.76
CA LYS A 223 30.92 3.94 -6.09
C LYS A 223 29.99 2.75 -5.88
N LYS A 224 30.32 1.64 -6.54
CA LYS A 224 29.79 0.32 -6.22
C LYS A 224 30.52 -0.29 -5.04
N ILE A 225 29.80 -1.00 -4.19
CA ILE A 225 30.35 -1.74 -3.06
C ILE A 225 30.18 -3.23 -3.33
N SER A 226 31.23 -3.90 -3.81
CA SER A 226 31.24 -5.33 -4.09
C SER A 226 32.04 -6.13 -3.06
N ASN A 227 33.05 -5.50 -2.43
CA ASN A 227 33.91 -6.08 -1.43
C ASN A 227 33.64 -5.43 -0.06
N ILE A 228 33.37 -6.24 0.96
CA ILE A 228 33.11 -5.76 2.33
C ILE A 228 34.33 -5.04 2.96
N GLN A 229 35.54 -5.40 2.54
CA GLN A 229 36.78 -4.81 3.02
C GLN A 229 36.87 -3.30 2.76
N ASP A 230 36.18 -2.80 1.71
CA ASP A 230 36.22 -1.39 1.36
C ASP A 230 35.50 -0.50 2.38
N ILE A 231 34.56 -1.05 3.13
CA ILE A 231 33.80 -0.32 4.16
C ILE A 231 34.00 -0.89 5.57
N LEU A 232 34.87 -1.89 5.72
CA LEU A 232 35.08 -2.60 6.98
C LEU A 232 35.45 -1.68 8.16
N PRO A 233 36.33 -0.68 8.00
CA PRO A 233 36.71 0.21 9.13
C PRO A 233 35.49 0.93 9.73
N VAL A 234 34.60 1.45 8.90
CA VAL A 234 33.36 2.12 9.33
C VAL A 234 32.37 1.12 9.95
N LEU A 235 32.24 -0.07 9.36
CA LEU A 235 31.35 -1.10 9.89
C LEU A 235 31.78 -1.56 11.30
N GLU A 236 33.06 -1.79 11.52
CA GLU A 236 33.57 -2.20 12.84
C GLU A 236 33.28 -1.17 13.94
N GLU A 237 33.41 0.11 13.62
CA GLU A 237 33.14 1.18 14.58
C GLU A 237 31.62 1.28 14.89
N LEU A 238 30.76 1.17 13.86
CA LEU A 238 29.32 1.19 14.03
C LEU A 238 28.79 -0.04 14.78
N VAL A 239 29.32 -1.22 14.49
CA VAL A 239 28.95 -2.46 15.20
C VAL A 239 29.34 -2.39 16.67
N LYS A 240 30.57 -1.93 16.98
CA LYS A 240 31.03 -1.76 18.36
C LYS A 240 30.17 -0.79 19.18
N SER A 241 29.64 0.25 18.53
CA SER A 241 28.77 1.25 19.15
C SER A 241 27.27 0.90 19.08
N GLY A 242 26.88 -0.22 18.45
CA GLY A 242 25.49 -0.65 18.30
C GLY A 242 24.64 0.29 17.44
N GLN A 243 25.26 1.04 16.53
CA GLN A 243 24.61 2.03 15.69
C GLN A 243 23.99 1.39 14.43
N LYS A 244 22.98 2.05 13.86
CA LYS A 244 22.32 1.65 12.61
C LYS A 244 22.97 2.35 11.42
N LEU A 245 22.97 1.71 10.26
CA LEU A 245 23.57 2.26 9.04
C LEU A 245 22.60 2.18 7.86
N LEU A 246 22.44 3.31 7.16
CA LEU A 246 21.94 3.36 5.80
C LEU A 246 23.13 3.52 4.84
N ILE A 247 23.23 2.68 3.83
CA ILE A 247 24.21 2.79 2.75
C ILE A 247 23.48 3.28 1.49
N ILE A 248 23.90 4.41 0.94
CA ILE A 248 23.44 4.94 -0.35
C ILE A 248 24.65 4.85 -1.30
N ALA A 249 24.61 3.89 -2.23
CA ALA A 249 25.71 3.60 -3.14
C ALA A 249 25.21 3.43 -4.57
N GLU A 250 26.08 3.50 -5.57
CA GLU A 250 25.67 3.16 -6.96
C GLU A 250 25.01 1.78 -7.01
N ASP A 251 25.65 0.80 -6.38
CA ASP A 251 25.09 -0.53 -6.13
C ASP A 251 25.82 -1.17 -4.93
N VAL A 252 25.15 -2.13 -4.29
CA VAL A 252 25.78 -3.01 -3.28
C VAL A 252 25.51 -4.45 -3.73
N GLU A 253 26.57 -5.17 -4.05
CA GLU A 253 26.47 -6.48 -4.70
C GLU A 253 27.52 -7.49 -4.18
N GLY A 254 27.43 -8.72 -4.64
CA GLY A 254 28.43 -9.76 -4.40
C GLY A 254 28.63 -10.12 -2.94
N GLU A 255 29.91 -10.18 -2.52
CA GLU A 255 30.32 -10.55 -1.17
C GLU A 255 29.84 -9.54 -0.14
N ALA A 256 29.92 -8.24 -0.46
CA ALA A 256 29.50 -7.18 0.44
C ALA A 256 28.01 -7.31 0.80
N LEU A 257 27.14 -7.45 -0.19
CA LEU A 257 25.70 -7.63 0.03
C LEU A 257 25.41 -8.85 0.88
N THR A 258 26.02 -10.00 0.55
CA THR A 258 25.81 -11.25 1.28
C THR A 258 26.23 -11.12 2.75
N THR A 259 27.38 -10.51 3.01
CA THR A 259 27.91 -10.30 4.36
C THR A 259 26.99 -9.38 5.19
N LEU A 260 26.52 -8.27 4.60
CA LEU A 260 25.60 -7.35 5.26
C LEU A 260 24.26 -8.04 5.61
N ILE A 261 23.69 -8.81 4.69
CA ILE A 261 22.44 -9.56 4.92
C ILE A 261 22.61 -10.59 6.03
N VAL A 262 23.69 -11.38 6.01
CA VAL A 262 23.93 -12.41 7.04
C VAL A 262 24.07 -11.78 8.43
N ASN A 263 24.81 -10.69 8.56
CA ASN A 263 24.95 -10.00 9.84
C ASN A 263 23.64 -9.37 10.33
N LYS A 264 22.83 -8.83 9.42
CA LYS A 264 21.50 -8.32 9.77
C LYS A 264 20.56 -9.44 10.25
N LEU A 265 20.50 -10.56 9.53
CA LEU A 265 19.66 -11.72 9.90
C LEU A 265 20.09 -12.34 11.24
N ARG A 266 21.37 -12.28 11.57
CA ARG A 266 21.90 -12.68 12.89
C ARG A 266 21.63 -11.67 14.01
N GLY A 267 21.08 -10.50 13.68
CA GLY A 267 20.86 -9.42 14.66
C GLY A 267 22.12 -8.72 15.15
N THR A 268 23.29 -8.99 14.53
CA THR A 268 24.57 -8.39 14.94
C THR A 268 24.73 -6.96 14.44
N PHE A 269 24.09 -6.60 13.32
CA PHE A 269 24.18 -5.27 12.76
C PHE A 269 22.90 -4.87 12.01
N ASN A 270 22.34 -3.72 12.36
CA ASN A 270 21.17 -3.19 11.68
C ASN A 270 21.59 -2.27 10.53
N VAL A 271 21.57 -2.80 9.32
CA VAL A 271 21.98 -2.11 8.09
C VAL A 271 20.95 -2.25 7.00
N VAL A 272 20.78 -1.18 6.22
CA VAL A 272 19.98 -1.16 5.00
C VAL A 272 20.82 -0.54 3.89
N ALA A 273 20.82 -1.15 2.72
CA ALA A 273 21.47 -0.62 1.53
C ALA A 273 20.43 -0.26 0.47
N VAL A 274 20.58 0.91 -0.13
CA VAL A 274 19.75 1.43 -1.21
C VAL A 274 20.62 1.89 -2.37
N LYS A 275 20.06 1.83 -3.58
CA LYS A 275 20.76 2.38 -4.75
C LYS A 275 20.67 3.89 -4.78
N ALA A 276 21.75 4.54 -5.17
CA ALA A 276 21.79 5.98 -5.36
C ALA A 276 20.77 6.44 -6.42
N PRO A 277 20.03 7.52 -6.17
CA PRO A 277 19.07 8.06 -7.12
C PRO A 277 19.75 8.68 -8.35
N GLY A 278 19.08 8.63 -9.50
CA GLY A 278 19.58 9.19 -10.75
C GLY A 278 20.67 8.36 -11.43
N TYR A 279 21.21 8.92 -12.52
CA TYR A 279 22.28 8.34 -13.33
C TYR A 279 23.29 9.42 -13.76
N GLY A 280 24.56 9.05 -13.93
CA GLY A 280 25.61 9.96 -14.39
C GLY A 280 25.77 11.19 -13.49
N ASP A 281 25.89 12.38 -14.06
CA ASP A 281 26.10 13.62 -13.32
C ASP A 281 24.91 13.98 -12.42
N ARG A 282 23.69 13.61 -12.80
CA ARG A 282 22.49 13.79 -11.95
C ARG A 282 22.58 12.99 -10.66
N ARG A 283 23.12 11.77 -10.70
CA ARG A 283 23.37 10.98 -9.48
C ARG A 283 24.28 11.72 -8.53
N LYS A 284 25.37 12.27 -9.04
CA LYS A 284 26.33 13.04 -8.24
C LYS A 284 25.68 14.25 -7.59
N ASP A 285 24.85 14.96 -8.32
CA ASP A 285 24.12 16.10 -7.80
C ASP A 285 23.10 15.74 -6.72
N MET A 286 22.33 14.66 -6.91
CA MET A 286 21.40 14.18 -5.91
C MET A 286 22.12 13.65 -4.67
N LEU A 287 23.25 12.96 -4.82
CA LEU A 287 24.07 12.55 -3.67
C LEU A 287 24.60 13.75 -2.88
N LYS A 288 25.00 14.85 -3.57
CA LYS A 288 25.39 16.10 -2.90
C LYS A 288 24.20 16.74 -2.15
N ASP A 289 23.02 16.70 -2.72
CA ASP A 289 21.80 17.22 -2.06
C ASP A 289 21.49 16.41 -0.78
N ILE A 290 21.60 15.08 -0.84
CA ILE A 290 21.44 14.19 0.32
C ILE A 290 22.53 14.43 1.36
N ALA A 291 23.78 14.62 0.93
CA ALA A 291 24.89 14.90 1.84
C ALA A 291 24.69 16.21 2.61
N VAL A 292 24.26 17.27 1.91
CA VAL A 292 23.97 18.56 2.54
C VAL A 292 22.82 18.44 3.54
N LEU A 293 21.74 17.71 3.16
CA LEU A 293 20.59 17.49 4.03
C LEU A 293 20.96 16.73 5.31
N THR A 294 21.85 15.77 5.21
CA THR A 294 22.21 14.86 6.33
C THR A 294 23.46 15.26 7.08
N GLY A 295 24.17 16.31 6.59
CA GLY A 295 25.44 16.77 7.15
C GLY A 295 26.61 15.81 6.88
N GLY A 296 26.47 14.90 5.91
CA GLY A 296 27.50 13.95 5.50
C GLY A 296 28.37 14.46 4.35
N THR A 297 29.28 13.60 3.91
CA THR A 297 30.17 13.84 2.78
C THR A 297 29.97 12.75 1.74
N VAL A 298 29.87 13.12 0.45
CA VAL A 298 29.86 12.13 -0.65
C VAL A 298 31.27 11.57 -0.81
N ILE A 299 31.41 10.26 -0.65
CA ILE A 299 32.69 9.57 -0.86
C ILE A 299 32.79 9.23 -2.36
N SER A 300 33.64 9.96 -3.08
CA SER A 300 33.78 9.90 -4.53
C SER A 300 35.24 10.04 -4.93
N GLU A 301 35.66 9.34 -6.00
CA GLU A 301 37.00 9.48 -6.57
C GLU A 301 37.30 10.88 -7.09
N GLU A 302 36.29 11.57 -7.62
CA GLU A 302 36.46 12.95 -8.08
C GLU A 302 36.83 13.91 -6.96
N LEU A 303 36.42 13.59 -5.73
CA LEU A 303 36.78 14.36 -4.53
C LEU A 303 38.06 13.83 -3.85
N GLY A 304 38.71 12.82 -4.44
CA GLY A 304 39.91 12.20 -3.88
C GLY A 304 39.66 11.38 -2.61
N LEU A 305 38.41 10.96 -2.38
CA LEU A 305 38.01 10.20 -1.20
C LEU A 305 37.86 8.71 -1.55
N ASP A 306 38.42 7.84 -0.69
CA ASP A 306 38.24 6.40 -0.78
C ASP A 306 37.29 5.90 0.32
N LEU A 307 36.52 4.85 0.02
CA LEU A 307 35.64 4.19 0.99
C LEU A 307 36.41 3.64 2.18
N LYS A 308 37.67 3.21 1.99
CA LYS A 308 38.54 2.70 3.06
C LYS A 308 38.94 3.76 4.06
N ASP A 309 38.95 5.01 3.66
CA ASP A 309 39.32 6.15 4.51
C ASP A 309 38.09 6.80 5.16
N ALA A 310 36.92 6.25 4.94
CA ALA A 310 35.68 6.74 5.54
C ALA A 310 35.71 6.60 7.07
N THR A 311 35.29 7.65 7.76
CA THR A 311 35.16 7.70 9.21
C THR A 311 33.74 8.09 9.61
N LEU A 312 33.36 7.92 10.86
CA LEU A 312 32.05 8.37 11.37
C LEU A 312 31.78 9.86 11.08
N ALA A 313 32.82 10.68 11.06
CA ALA A 313 32.72 12.12 10.79
C ALA A 313 32.33 12.42 9.32
N SER A 314 32.57 11.50 8.38
CA SER A 314 32.17 11.64 6.99
C SER A 314 30.74 11.16 6.72
N LEU A 315 30.12 10.44 7.67
CA LEU A 315 28.77 9.92 7.53
C LEU A 315 27.72 11.00 7.83
N GLY A 316 26.65 11.00 7.06
CA GLY A 316 25.46 11.79 7.37
C GLY A 316 24.65 11.19 8.52
N ARG A 317 23.70 11.98 9.04
CA ARG A 317 22.77 11.59 10.09
C ARG A 317 21.36 12.04 9.77
N ALA A 318 20.38 11.31 10.22
CA ALA A 318 18.98 11.71 10.22
C ALA A 318 18.29 11.18 11.47
N LYS A 319 17.14 11.75 11.83
CA LYS A 319 16.34 11.27 12.96
C LYS A 319 15.68 9.93 12.65
N SER A 320 15.13 9.79 11.43
CA SER A 320 14.62 8.52 10.96
C SER A 320 14.81 8.37 9.44
N VAL A 321 14.86 7.12 8.98
CA VAL A 321 14.85 6.78 7.54
C VAL A 321 13.89 5.63 7.34
N LYS A 322 12.95 5.82 6.39
CA LYS A 322 12.02 4.80 5.95
C LYS A 322 12.38 4.36 4.53
N VAL A 323 12.65 3.07 4.35
CA VAL A 323 13.00 2.48 3.05
C VAL A 323 11.94 1.47 2.65
N GLN A 324 11.35 1.69 1.49
CA GLN A 324 10.39 0.79 0.85
C GLN A 324 11.03 0.12 -0.37
N LYS A 325 10.28 -0.67 -1.10
CA LYS A 325 10.76 -1.37 -2.30
C LYS A 325 11.28 -0.42 -3.39
N GLU A 326 10.65 0.73 -3.55
CA GLU A 326 10.94 1.67 -4.64
C GLU A 326 11.34 3.07 -4.16
N ASN A 327 11.11 3.39 -2.89
CA ASN A 327 11.31 4.71 -2.32
C ASN A 327 12.12 4.67 -1.04
N THR A 328 12.87 5.74 -0.80
CA THR A 328 13.55 6.03 0.47
C THR A 328 13.20 7.44 0.92
N VAL A 329 12.74 7.57 2.17
CA VAL A 329 12.42 8.84 2.82
C VAL A 329 13.40 9.09 3.94
N ILE A 330 14.11 10.21 3.89
CA ILE A 330 14.98 10.70 4.96
C ILE A 330 14.20 11.80 5.71
N VAL A 331 14.04 11.62 7.00
CA VAL A 331 13.26 12.52 7.87
C VAL A 331 14.18 13.19 8.86
N ASP A 332 14.08 14.50 8.99
CA ASP A 332 14.83 15.32 9.92
C ASP A 332 16.35 15.08 9.81
N GLY A 333 16.87 15.37 8.61
CA GLY A 333 18.30 15.30 8.33
C GLY A 333 19.08 16.29 9.20
N GLN A 334 20.23 15.88 9.73
CA GLN A 334 21.03 16.67 10.67
C GLN A 334 22.04 17.61 9.98
N GLY A 335 21.78 17.97 8.72
CA GLY A 335 22.56 18.97 8.01
C GLY A 335 22.36 20.40 8.55
N SER A 336 23.31 21.27 8.30
CA SER A 336 23.18 22.68 8.69
C SER A 336 22.13 23.37 7.82
N LYS A 337 21.18 24.09 8.44
CA LYS A 337 20.18 24.91 7.71
C LYS A 337 20.83 25.91 6.75
N ALA A 338 21.93 26.53 7.16
CA ALA A 338 22.66 27.47 6.32
C ALA A 338 23.23 26.81 5.06
N ASP A 339 23.69 25.57 5.15
CA ASP A 339 24.22 24.84 3.99
C ASP A 339 23.08 24.35 3.08
N ILE A 340 21.95 23.96 3.64
CA ILE A 340 20.73 23.61 2.88
C ILE A 340 20.22 24.85 2.11
N GLU A 341 20.08 26.00 2.78
CA GLU A 341 19.65 27.25 2.13
C GLU A 341 20.63 27.67 1.02
N LYS A 342 21.94 27.55 1.26
CA LYS A 342 22.97 27.80 0.25
C LYS A 342 22.83 26.87 -0.94
N ARG A 343 22.55 25.58 -0.71
CA ARG A 343 22.36 24.60 -1.78
C ARG A 343 21.08 24.91 -2.57
N VAL A 344 19.98 25.25 -1.91
CA VAL A 344 18.75 25.73 -2.55
C VAL A 344 18.99 26.94 -3.43
N ALA A 345 19.78 27.94 -2.95
CA ALA A 345 20.14 29.09 -3.73
C ALA A 345 20.98 28.75 -4.96
N GLN A 346 21.91 27.78 -4.88
CA GLN A 346 22.68 27.29 -6.02
C GLN A 346 21.77 26.66 -7.07
N ILE A 347 20.83 25.79 -6.68
CA ILE A 347 19.88 25.15 -7.61
C ILE A 347 18.99 26.21 -8.28
N LYS A 348 18.52 27.22 -7.56
CA LYS A 348 17.74 28.34 -8.12
C LYS A 348 18.56 29.15 -9.14
N ALA A 349 19.84 29.39 -8.89
CA ALA A 349 20.72 30.06 -9.84
C ALA A 349 20.87 29.23 -11.13
N GLN A 350 21.16 27.92 -11.01
CA GLN A 350 21.22 27.03 -12.15
C GLN A 350 19.92 26.99 -12.96
N LEU A 351 18.77 27.02 -12.27
CA LEU A 351 17.44 27.05 -12.90
C LEU A 351 17.23 28.32 -13.73
N SER A 352 17.77 29.45 -13.29
CA SER A 352 17.67 30.73 -14.01
C SER A 352 18.61 30.82 -15.24
N GLU A 353 19.70 30.08 -15.23
CA GLU A 353 20.73 30.10 -16.28
C GLU A 353 20.46 29.05 -17.38
N THR A 354 19.77 27.95 -17.06
CA THR A 354 19.55 26.88 -18.05
C THR A 354 18.47 27.24 -19.07
N THR A 355 18.74 26.91 -20.34
CA THR A 355 17.81 27.09 -21.46
C THR A 355 17.08 25.81 -21.87
N SER A 356 17.52 24.67 -21.36
CA SER A 356 16.94 23.36 -21.64
C SER A 356 15.69 23.14 -20.79
N GLU A 357 14.53 22.96 -21.41
CA GLU A 357 13.27 22.69 -20.69
C GLU A 357 13.35 21.40 -19.85
N PHE A 358 14.05 20.39 -20.36
CA PHE A 358 14.25 19.14 -19.63
C PHE A 358 15.14 19.33 -18.38
N ASP A 359 16.20 20.13 -18.48
CA ASP A 359 17.05 20.41 -17.33
C ASP A 359 16.35 21.33 -16.32
N LYS A 360 15.51 22.25 -16.79
CA LYS A 360 14.64 23.07 -15.92
C LYS A 360 13.71 22.18 -15.09
N GLU A 361 13.02 21.23 -15.73
CA GLU A 361 12.13 20.29 -15.05
C GLU A 361 12.88 19.53 -13.95
N LYS A 362 14.06 19.00 -14.26
CA LYS A 362 14.87 18.24 -13.29
C LYS A 362 15.46 19.09 -12.17
N LEU A 363 15.81 20.34 -12.44
CA LEU A 363 16.24 21.28 -11.40
C LEU A 363 15.08 21.70 -10.51
N GLN A 364 13.87 21.87 -11.08
CA GLN A 364 12.65 22.13 -10.31
C GLN A 364 12.31 20.95 -9.38
N GLU A 365 12.38 19.72 -9.88
CA GLU A 365 12.19 18.50 -9.09
C GLU A 365 13.17 18.44 -7.90
N ARG A 366 14.46 18.66 -8.13
CA ARG A 366 15.49 18.69 -7.08
C ARG A 366 15.23 19.80 -6.06
N LEU A 367 14.89 21.00 -6.56
CA LEU A 367 14.55 22.14 -5.70
C LEU A 367 13.36 21.81 -4.80
N ALA A 368 12.30 21.26 -5.36
CA ALA A 368 11.11 20.88 -4.63
C ALA A 368 11.40 19.80 -3.56
N LYS A 369 12.18 18.77 -3.91
CA LYS A 369 12.59 17.71 -2.96
C LYS A 369 13.43 18.24 -1.80
N LEU A 370 14.34 19.19 -2.04
CA LEU A 370 15.21 19.75 -1.01
C LEU A 370 14.52 20.83 -0.15
N SER A 371 13.60 21.61 -0.74
CA SER A 371 12.92 22.72 -0.06
C SER A 371 11.53 22.39 0.47
N GLY A 372 10.94 21.27 0.02
CA GLY A 372 9.56 20.87 0.35
C GLY A 372 9.40 20.36 1.78
N GLY A 373 10.46 19.89 2.39
CA GLY A 373 10.41 19.27 3.72
C GLY A 373 9.62 17.97 3.76
N VAL A 374 9.45 17.43 4.95
CA VAL A 374 8.63 16.25 5.26
C VAL A 374 7.64 16.62 6.35
N ALA A 375 6.34 16.43 6.09
CA ALA A 375 5.33 16.52 7.14
C ALA A 375 5.30 15.17 7.88
N VAL A 376 5.53 15.20 9.19
CA VAL A 376 5.51 14.02 10.06
C VAL A 376 4.27 14.08 10.93
N ILE A 377 3.34 13.16 10.69
CA ILE A 377 2.20 12.96 11.57
C ILE A 377 2.61 11.94 12.62
N ARG A 378 2.75 12.37 13.89
CA ARG A 378 3.06 11.49 15.00
C ARG A 378 1.76 11.09 15.68
N VAL A 379 1.42 9.82 15.53
CA VAL A 379 0.19 9.24 16.08
C VAL A 379 0.41 8.87 17.53
N GLY A 380 -0.36 9.48 18.44
CA GLY A 380 -0.35 9.19 19.88
C GLY A 380 -1.63 8.49 20.32
N ALA A 381 -1.51 7.56 21.26
CA ALA A 381 -2.65 6.90 21.90
C ALA A 381 -2.29 6.42 23.31
N ALA A 382 -3.32 6.03 24.08
CA ALA A 382 -3.12 5.57 25.45
C ALA A 382 -2.57 4.13 25.52
N THR A 383 -2.81 3.32 24.51
CA THR A 383 -2.38 1.92 24.43
C THR A 383 -1.71 1.62 23.09
N GLU A 384 -0.84 0.62 23.06
CA GLU A 384 -0.17 0.16 21.85
C GLU A 384 -1.17 -0.34 20.79
N THR A 385 -2.25 -1.03 21.22
CA THR A 385 -3.31 -1.52 20.32
C THR A 385 -4.03 -0.35 19.64
N GLU A 386 -4.41 0.67 20.40
CA GLU A 386 -5.07 1.87 19.88
C GLU A 386 -4.16 2.66 18.94
N MET A 387 -2.86 2.77 19.29
CA MET A 387 -1.88 3.47 18.48
C MET A 387 -1.67 2.80 17.12
N LYS A 388 -1.56 1.46 17.09
CA LYS A 388 -1.43 0.69 15.85
C LYS A 388 -2.66 0.84 14.96
N GLU A 389 -3.85 0.76 15.54
CA GLU A 389 -5.10 0.95 14.80
C GLU A 389 -5.22 2.37 14.23
N ALA A 390 -4.96 3.39 15.05
CA ALA A 390 -5.00 4.79 14.62
C ALA A 390 -3.96 5.08 13.52
N LYS A 391 -2.77 4.46 13.58
CA LYS A 391 -1.74 4.57 12.55
C LYS A 391 -2.19 3.98 11.22
N LEU A 392 -2.78 2.78 11.22
CA LEU A 392 -3.30 2.15 10.00
C LEU A 392 -4.40 3.01 9.37
N ARG A 393 -5.36 3.51 10.15
CA ARG A 393 -6.41 4.42 9.70
C ARG A 393 -5.84 5.70 9.07
N MET A 394 -4.81 6.26 9.66
CA MET A 394 -4.14 7.46 9.14
C MET A 394 -3.40 7.19 7.83
N GLU A 395 -2.76 6.02 7.69
CA GLU A 395 -2.11 5.56 6.47
C GLU A 395 -3.14 5.42 5.33
N ASP A 396 -4.29 4.81 5.60
CA ASP A 396 -5.39 4.67 4.62
C ASP A 396 -5.92 6.04 4.18
N ALA A 397 -6.18 6.94 5.15
CA ALA A 397 -6.65 8.29 4.86
C ALA A 397 -5.68 9.09 3.98
N LEU A 398 -4.38 8.99 4.26
CA LEU A 398 -3.35 9.64 3.46
C LEU A 398 -3.29 9.09 2.03
N ASN A 399 -3.36 7.77 1.89
CA ASN A 399 -3.33 7.10 0.58
C ASN A 399 -4.59 7.40 -0.24
N ALA A 400 -5.78 7.34 0.38
CA ALA A 400 -7.03 7.74 -0.25
C ALA A 400 -6.99 9.20 -0.75
N THR A 401 -6.41 10.09 0.06
CA THR A 401 -6.25 11.50 -0.32
C THR A 401 -5.31 11.69 -1.50
N ARG A 402 -4.18 10.98 -1.54
CA ARG A 402 -3.27 10.98 -2.70
C ARG A 402 -3.96 10.46 -3.95
N ALA A 403 -4.67 9.34 -3.84
CA ALA A 403 -5.45 8.78 -4.94
C ALA A 403 -6.52 9.75 -5.48
N ALA A 404 -7.15 10.53 -4.59
CA ALA A 404 -8.12 11.55 -4.96
C ALA A 404 -7.49 12.76 -5.66
N VAL A 405 -6.29 13.16 -5.25
CA VAL A 405 -5.54 14.23 -5.94
C VAL A 405 -5.10 13.80 -7.33
N GLU A 406 -4.73 12.51 -7.51
CA GLU A 406 -4.27 11.97 -8.79
C GLU A 406 -5.40 11.82 -9.83
N GLU A 407 -6.53 11.24 -9.46
CA GLU A 407 -7.60 10.89 -10.42
C GLU A 407 -8.97 11.50 -10.11
N GLY A 408 -9.04 12.38 -9.11
CA GLY A 408 -10.28 13.04 -8.72
C GLY A 408 -11.16 12.21 -7.78
N ILE A 409 -12.33 12.75 -7.53
CA ILE A 409 -13.34 12.25 -6.58
C ILE A 409 -14.66 11.92 -7.28
N ILE A 410 -15.39 10.97 -6.71
CA ILE A 410 -16.71 10.54 -7.14
C ILE A 410 -17.67 10.45 -5.96
N ALA A 411 -18.95 10.23 -6.24
CA ALA A 411 -19.95 9.90 -5.21
C ALA A 411 -19.55 8.63 -4.47
N GLY A 412 -19.37 8.72 -3.16
CA GLY A 412 -18.87 7.64 -2.32
C GLY A 412 -19.91 6.61 -1.90
N GLY A 413 -19.53 5.76 -0.93
CA GLY A 413 -20.43 4.77 -0.34
C GLY A 413 -20.93 3.71 -1.31
N GLY A 414 -20.19 3.39 -2.37
CA GLY A 414 -20.58 2.44 -3.40
C GLY A 414 -21.61 2.96 -4.41
N SER A 415 -22.05 4.22 -4.28
CA SER A 415 -23.06 4.82 -5.17
C SER A 415 -22.58 4.93 -6.61
N ALA A 416 -21.30 5.26 -6.82
CA ALA A 416 -20.69 5.35 -8.15
C ALA A 416 -20.79 4.04 -8.93
N TYR A 417 -20.64 2.88 -8.29
CA TYR A 417 -20.83 1.58 -8.95
C TYR A 417 -22.27 1.39 -9.44
N ILE A 418 -23.27 1.82 -8.65
CA ILE A 418 -24.68 1.73 -9.04
C ILE A 418 -24.97 2.65 -10.23
N HIS A 419 -24.39 3.85 -10.27
CA HIS A 419 -24.56 4.74 -11.41
C HIS A 419 -23.81 4.23 -12.65
N ALA A 420 -22.59 3.69 -12.50
CA ALA A 420 -21.83 3.06 -13.58
C ALA A 420 -22.55 1.82 -14.16
N SER A 421 -23.36 1.12 -13.36
CA SER A 421 -24.12 -0.05 -13.81
C SER A 421 -25.07 0.25 -14.97
N LYS A 422 -25.57 1.50 -15.08
CA LYS A 422 -26.45 1.93 -16.20
C LYS A 422 -25.76 1.82 -17.58
N GLU A 423 -24.45 2.11 -17.63
CA GLU A 423 -23.69 1.96 -18.88
C GLU A 423 -23.39 0.48 -19.17
N VAL A 424 -23.15 -0.32 -18.14
CA VAL A 424 -23.00 -1.77 -18.27
C VAL A 424 -24.31 -2.43 -18.74
N GLU A 425 -25.48 -1.96 -18.28
CA GLU A 425 -26.78 -2.43 -18.76
C GLU A 425 -26.97 -2.22 -20.28
N LYS A 426 -26.54 -1.06 -20.79
CA LYS A 426 -26.54 -0.78 -22.22
C LYS A 426 -25.67 -1.77 -23.00
N LEU A 427 -24.44 -2.06 -22.46
CA LEU A 427 -23.56 -3.06 -23.04
C LEU A 427 -24.22 -4.45 -23.04
N VAL A 428 -24.80 -4.89 -21.91
CA VAL A 428 -25.49 -6.19 -21.77
C VAL A 428 -26.60 -6.37 -22.85
N ALA A 429 -27.28 -5.29 -23.23
CA ALA A 429 -28.31 -5.34 -24.27
C ALA A 429 -27.73 -5.64 -25.66
N THR A 430 -26.45 -5.34 -25.92
CA THR A 430 -25.79 -5.58 -27.23
C THR A 430 -25.06 -6.92 -27.32
N LEU A 431 -24.91 -7.64 -26.21
CA LEU A 431 -24.19 -8.91 -26.15
C LEU A 431 -25.16 -10.10 -26.23
N GLU A 432 -24.64 -11.27 -26.62
CA GLU A 432 -25.39 -12.51 -26.72
C GLU A 432 -24.69 -13.68 -26.00
N GLY A 433 -25.45 -14.76 -25.72
CA GLY A 433 -24.96 -16.01 -25.18
C GLY A 433 -24.16 -15.83 -23.85
N ASP A 434 -23.09 -16.59 -23.71
CA ASP A 434 -22.27 -16.58 -22.50
C ASP A 434 -21.47 -15.28 -22.30
N GLU A 435 -21.21 -14.53 -23.36
CA GLU A 435 -20.59 -13.21 -23.25
C GLU A 435 -21.53 -12.22 -22.53
N ARG A 436 -22.84 -12.26 -22.91
CA ARG A 436 -23.87 -11.50 -22.19
C ARG A 436 -23.98 -11.93 -20.73
N THR A 437 -23.88 -13.23 -20.47
CA THR A 437 -23.91 -13.78 -19.11
C THR A 437 -22.71 -13.28 -18.30
N GLY A 438 -21.52 -13.25 -18.89
CA GLY A 438 -20.32 -12.69 -18.25
C GLY A 438 -20.47 -11.21 -17.89
N ALA A 439 -21.06 -10.40 -18.78
CA ALA A 439 -21.35 -9.01 -18.49
C ALA A 439 -22.39 -8.82 -17.37
N LYS A 440 -23.38 -9.71 -17.29
CA LYS A 440 -24.38 -9.71 -16.20
C LYS A 440 -23.77 -10.05 -14.84
N ILE A 441 -22.71 -10.88 -14.77
CA ILE A 441 -21.99 -11.14 -13.54
C ILE A 441 -21.42 -9.85 -12.97
N ILE A 442 -20.76 -9.05 -13.82
CA ILE A 442 -20.22 -7.74 -13.39
C ILE A 442 -21.36 -6.80 -12.98
N LEU A 443 -22.41 -6.69 -13.81
CA LEU A 443 -23.57 -5.87 -13.50
C LEU A 443 -24.15 -6.16 -12.11
N LYS A 444 -24.25 -7.44 -11.74
CA LYS A 444 -24.72 -7.87 -10.42
C LYS A 444 -23.71 -7.57 -9.32
N ALA A 445 -22.42 -7.77 -9.60
CA ALA A 445 -21.35 -7.53 -8.61
C ALA A 445 -21.19 -6.04 -8.25
N LEU A 446 -21.51 -5.10 -9.17
CA LEU A 446 -21.47 -3.66 -8.90
C LEU A 446 -22.45 -3.22 -7.78
N GLU A 447 -23.46 -4.03 -7.47
CA GLU A 447 -24.37 -3.76 -6.35
C GLU A 447 -23.76 -4.07 -4.99
N ALA A 448 -22.78 -4.99 -4.94
CA ALA A 448 -22.32 -5.60 -3.71
C ALA A 448 -21.72 -4.60 -2.69
N PRO A 449 -20.93 -3.58 -3.07
CA PRO A 449 -20.38 -2.64 -2.10
C PRO A 449 -21.46 -1.87 -1.34
N LEU A 450 -22.38 -1.19 -2.04
CA LEU A 450 -23.49 -0.47 -1.42
C LEU A 450 -24.38 -1.41 -0.61
N PHE A 451 -24.69 -2.59 -1.16
CA PHE A 451 -25.50 -3.61 -0.48
C PHE A 451 -24.90 -3.97 0.88
N ARG A 452 -23.58 -4.20 0.97
CA ARG A 452 -22.89 -4.55 2.21
C ARG A 452 -22.81 -3.41 3.21
N ILE A 453 -22.56 -2.18 2.74
CA ILE A 453 -22.59 -0.99 3.61
C ILE A 453 -23.94 -0.88 4.31
N VAL A 454 -25.02 -1.09 3.58
CA VAL A 454 -26.39 -1.01 4.09
C VAL A 454 -26.71 -2.17 5.04
N GLU A 455 -26.30 -3.40 4.72
CA GLU A 455 -26.44 -4.55 5.63
C GLU A 455 -25.67 -4.37 6.93
N ASN A 456 -24.44 -3.86 6.87
CA ASN A 456 -23.63 -3.56 8.07
C ASN A 456 -24.28 -2.46 8.94
N ALA A 457 -25.09 -1.60 8.32
CA ALA A 457 -25.93 -0.63 9.03
C ALA A 457 -27.20 -1.24 9.65
N GLY A 458 -27.49 -2.52 9.39
CA GLY A 458 -28.68 -3.21 9.90
C GLY A 458 -29.95 -2.97 9.06
N LEU A 459 -29.80 -2.52 7.82
CA LEU A 459 -30.89 -2.19 6.91
C LEU A 459 -30.96 -3.17 5.74
N GLU A 460 -32.07 -3.14 4.97
CA GLU A 460 -32.28 -4.01 3.81
C GLU A 460 -31.56 -3.46 2.57
N GLY A 461 -30.43 -4.11 2.19
CA GLY A 461 -29.55 -3.65 1.10
C GLY A 461 -30.22 -3.57 -0.26
N SER A 462 -31.08 -4.54 -0.60
CA SER A 462 -31.76 -4.59 -1.91
C SER A 462 -32.71 -3.41 -2.13
N VAL A 463 -33.40 -2.95 -1.11
CA VAL A 463 -34.29 -1.79 -1.18
C VAL A 463 -33.50 -0.52 -1.49
N VAL A 464 -32.40 -0.33 -0.78
CA VAL A 464 -31.55 0.87 -0.94
C VAL A 464 -30.87 0.87 -2.32
N VAL A 465 -30.28 -0.25 -2.73
CA VAL A 465 -29.65 -0.39 -4.05
C VAL A 465 -30.64 -0.03 -5.19
N ASN A 466 -31.87 -0.54 -5.15
CA ASN A 466 -32.88 -0.23 -6.17
C ASN A 466 -33.23 1.26 -6.16
N LYS A 467 -33.39 1.87 -5.00
CA LYS A 467 -33.73 3.30 -4.90
C LYS A 467 -32.60 4.21 -5.38
N VAL A 468 -31.33 3.86 -5.09
CA VAL A 468 -30.17 4.61 -5.63
C VAL A 468 -30.07 4.44 -7.15
N ARG A 469 -30.36 3.25 -7.71
CA ARG A 469 -30.40 3.02 -9.17
C ARG A 469 -31.42 3.91 -9.89
N GLU A 470 -32.59 4.12 -9.29
CA GLU A 470 -33.65 4.98 -9.84
C GLU A 470 -33.36 6.48 -9.66
N SER A 471 -32.42 6.83 -8.78
CA SER A 471 -32.08 8.23 -8.49
C SER A 471 -31.21 8.86 -9.60
N SER A 472 -31.12 10.19 -9.55
CA SER A 472 -30.20 10.95 -10.42
C SER A 472 -28.74 10.64 -10.09
N GLU A 473 -27.85 10.84 -11.04
CA GLU A 473 -26.41 10.72 -10.86
C GLU A 473 -25.93 11.58 -9.70
N GLY A 474 -25.01 11.03 -8.88
CA GLY A 474 -24.49 11.68 -7.67
C GLY A 474 -25.32 11.48 -6.41
N VAL A 475 -26.57 11.03 -6.51
CA VAL A 475 -27.41 10.69 -5.34
C VAL A 475 -27.06 9.28 -4.87
N GLY A 476 -26.84 9.14 -3.57
CA GLY A 476 -26.56 7.87 -2.91
C GLY A 476 -27.26 7.77 -1.56
N PHE A 477 -26.81 6.81 -0.75
CA PHE A 477 -27.38 6.56 0.56
C PHE A 477 -26.31 6.79 1.65
N ASP A 478 -26.55 7.77 2.51
CA ASP A 478 -25.78 7.97 3.75
C ASP A 478 -26.18 6.91 4.77
N ALA A 479 -25.41 5.86 4.89
CA ALA A 479 -25.69 4.76 5.80
C ALA A 479 -25.50 5.13 7.30
N PHE A 480 -24.80 6.24 7.58
CA PHE A 480 -24.66 6.73 8.95
C PHE A 480 -25.94 7.43 9.43
N ARG A 481 -26.48 8.33 8.59
CA ARG A 481 -27.71 9.09 8.88
C ARG A 481 -28.98 8.42 8.39
N GLU A 482 -28.86 7.37 7.58
CA GLU A 482 -29.97 6.56 7.01
C GLU A 482 -30.85 7.38 6.05
N GLU A 483 -30.26 8.27 5.26
CA GLU A 483 -30.99 9.15 4.33
C GLU A 483 -30.35 9.17 2.93
N TYR A 484 -31.17 9.52 1.91
CA TYR A 484 -30.71 9.68 0.54
C TYR A 484 -30.28 11.12 0.30
N VAL A 485 -29.04 11.29 -0.14
CA VAL A 485 -28.41 12.60 -0.29
C VAL A 485 -27.62 12.69 -1.60
N ASP A 486 -27.36 13.90 -2.05
CA ASP A 486 -26.29 14.17 -3.01
C ASP A 486 -24.95 13.95 -2.30
N MET A 487 -24.28 12.84 -2.66
CA MET A 487 -23.10 12.35 -1.93
C MET A 487 -21.96 13.37 -1.96
N VAL A 488 -21.75 14.05 -3.09
CA VAL A 488 -20.67 15.03 -3.23
C VAL A 488 -20.95 16.24 -2.33
N LYS A 489 -22.18 16.76 -2.32
CA LYS A 489 -22.56 17.89 -1.46
C LYS A 489 -22.59 17.51 0.02
N ALA A 490 -22.93 16.27 0.34
CA ALA A 490 -22.89 15.76 1.71
C ALA A 490 -21.45 15.49 2.20
N GLY A 491 -20.45 15.58 1.30
CA GLY A 491 -19.05 15.32 1.61
C GLY A 491 -18.70 13.84 1.72
N ILE A 492 -19.56 12.95 1.20
CA ILE A 492 -19.31 11.50 1.16
C ILE A 492 -18.67 11.17 -0.19
N LEU A 493 -17.33 11.16 -0.20
CA LEU A 493 -16.50 11.14 -1.40
C LEU A 493 -15.59 9.92 -1.40
N ASP A 494 -15.51 9.22 -2.54
CA ASP A 494 -14.52 8.18 -2.77
C ASP A 494 -13.53 8.63 -3.86
N PRO A 495 -12.24 8.26 -3.77
CA PRO A 495 -11.28 8.49 -4.85
C PRO A 495 -11.62 7.62 -6.06
N ALA A 496 -11.64 8.21 -7.25
CA ALA A 496 -11.92 7.48 -8.49
C ALA A 496 -10.90 6.36 -8.74
N LYS A 497 -9.61 6.62 -8.44
CA LYS A 497 -8.52 5.63 -8.54
C LYS A 497 -8.77 4.40 -7.67
N VAL A 498 -9.18 4.59 -6.41
CA VAL A 498 -9.51 3.50 -5.47
C VAL A 498 -10.65 2.64 -6.03
N THR A 499 -11.76 3.29 -6.41
CA THR A 499 -12.97 2.63 -6.91
C THR A 499 -12.70 1.81 -8.18
N ARG A 500 -12.02 2.39 -9.18
CA ARG A 500 -11.73 1.65 -10.42
C ARG A 500 -10.72 0.52 -10.22
N SER A 501 -9.68 0.74 -9.38
CA SER A 501 -8.64 -0.27 -9.12
C SER A 501 -9.23 -1.48 -8.39
N ALA A 502 -10.10 -1.25 -7.41
CA ALA A 502 -10.82 -2.31 -6.71
C ALA A 502 -11.63 -3.19 -7.68
N LEU A 503 -12.36 -2.57 -8.63
CA LEU A 503 -13.13 -3.29 -9.64
C LEU A 503 -12.24 -4.09 -10.60
N GLN A 504 -11.16 -3.49 -11.09
CA GLN A 504 -10.22 -4.12 -12.01
C GLN A 504 -9.51 -5.33 -11.39
N ASN A 505 -9.00 -5.18 -10.16
CA ASN A 505 -8.32 -6.25 -9.44
C ASN A 505 -9.28 -7.39 -9.07
N ALA A 506 -10.49 -7.06 -8.62
CA ALA A 506 -11.54 -8.05 -8.36
C ALA A 506 -11.87 -8.87 -9.61
N ASN A 507 -12.09 -8.20 -10.76
CA ASN A 507 -12.38 -8.89 -12.01
C ASN A 507 -11.20 -9.72 -12.52
N SER A 508 -9.97 -9.26 -12.37
CA SER A 508 -8.76 -9.99 -12.79
C SER A 508 -8.69 -11.37 -12.13
N VAL A 509 -8.80 -11.41 -10.82
CA VAL A 509 -8.73 -12.66 -10.05
C VAL A 509 -10.00 -13.49 -10.23
N ALA A 510 -11.20 -12.89 -10.13
CA ALA A 510 -12.46 -13.60 -10.28
C ALA A 510 -12.57 -14.28 -11.65
N SER A 511 -12.29 -13.55 -12.73
CA SER A 511 -12.36 -14.11 -14.09
C SER A 511 -11.34 -15.22 -14.34
N THR A 512 -10.18 -15.17 -13.67
CA THR A 512 -9.15 -16.21 -13.77
C THR A 512 -9.57 -17.45 -12.97
N LEU A 513 -10.08 -17.28 -11.74
CA LEU A 513 -10.58 -18.38 -10.91
C LEU A 513 -11.73 -19.12 -11.61
N LEU A 514 -12.65 -18.42 -12.24
CA LEU A 514 -13.77 -19.04 -12.96
C LEU A 514 -13.35 -19.89 -14.15
N THR A 515 -12.14 -19.71 -14.70
CA THR A 515 -11.58 -20.59 -15.76
C THR A 515 -10.87 -21.83 -15.22
N THR A 516 -10.78 -22.01 -13.90
CA THR A 516 -10.07 -23.13 -13.28
C THR A 516 -10.91 -24.41 -13.36
N GLU A 517 -10.29 -25.51 -13.80
CA GLU A 517 -10.89 -26.84 -13.90
C GLU A 517 -10.28 -27.83 -12.90
N SER A 518 -9.03 -27.64 -12.50
CA SER A 518 -8.36 -28.50 -11.52
C SER A 518 -7.55 -27.66 -10.53
N ALA A 519 -7.45 -28.17 -9.30
CA ALA A 519 -6.61 -27.61 -8.26
C ALA A 519 -5.64 -28.68 -7.76
N VAL A 520 -4.37 -28.31 -7.55
CA VAL A 520 -3.30 -29.21 -7.16
C VAL A 520 -2.66 -28.72 -5.87
N ALA A 521 -2.81 -29.46 -4.79
CA ALA A 521 -2.24 -29.15 -3.48
C ALA A 521 -1.07 -30.06 -3.12
N ASN A 522 -0.21 -29.60 -2.22
CA ASN A 522 0.76 -30.47 -1.56
C ASN A 522 0.06 -31.27 -0.47
N ILE A 523 0.33 -32.58 -0.40
CA ILE A 523 -0.11 -33.39 0.75
C ILE A 523 0.77 -32.98 1.93
N LYS A 524 0.13 -32.55 3.04
CA LYS A 524 0.84 -32.32 4.30
C LYS A 524 1.40 -33.68 4.78
N GLU A 525 2.72 -33.79 4.91
CA GLU A 525 3.35 -34.89 5.59
C GLU A 525 3.18 -34.68 7.10
N ASP A 526 2.58 -35.64 7.79
CA ASP A 526 2.57 -35.64 9.25
C ASP A 526 4.02 -35.58 9.73
N ALA A 527 4.34 -34.62 10.59
CA ALA A 527 5.67 -34.56 11.20
C ALA A 527 5.95 -35.92 11.85
N PRO A 528 7.11 -36.56 11.57
CA PRO A 528 7.41 -37.85 12.17
C PRO A 528 7.34 -37.72 13.69
N ALA A 529 6.51 -38.55 14.33
CA ALA A 529 6.38 -38.58 15.77
C ALA A 529 7.78 -38.69 16.38
N MET A 530 8.19 -37.74 17.20
CA MET A 530 9.46 -37.87 17.93
C MET A 530 9.42 -39.18 18.69
N PRO A 531 10.45 -40.02 18.56
CA PRO A 531 10.50 -41.28 19.32
C PRO A 531 10.44 -40.92 20.81
N ALA A 532 9.45 -41.47 21.50
CA ALA A 532 9.32 -41.33 22.94
C ALA A 532 10.65 -41.75 23.57
N GLY A 533 11.35 -40.78 24.16
CA GLY A 533 12.65 -40.99 24.78
C GLY A 533 12.55 -42.14 25.76
N GLY A 534 13.27 -43.25 25.42
CA GLY A 534 13.42 -44.37 26.33
C GLY A 534 14.02 -43.89 27.65
N GLY A 535 13.27 -44.02 28.72
CA GLY A 535 13.77 -43.78 30.06
C GLY A 535 14.96 -44.68 30.33
N MET A 536 16.16 -44.11 30.44
CA MET A 536 17.30 -44.80 31.06
C MET A 536 17.00 -44.86 32.54
N GLY A 537 16.60 -46.06 32.98
CA GLY A 537 16.57 -46.39 34.40
C GLY A 537 17.98 -46.28 34.99
N MET A 538 18.11 -45.48 36.03
CA MET A 538 19.27 -45.51 36.91
C MET A 538 19.30 -46.89 37.61
N MET A 539 20.40 -47.57 37.50
CA MET A 539 20.99 -48.43 38.52
C MET A 539 22.35 -47.89 38.86
#